data_c1404151fca88806dbdb8aac392baed3
#
_entry.id   c1404151fca88806dbdb8aac392baed3
#
_cell.length_a   1.000
_cell.length_b   1.000
_cell.length_c   1.000
_cell.angle_alpha   90.00
_cell.angle_beta   90.00
_cell.angle_gamma   90.00
#
_symmetry.space_group_name_H-M   'P 1'
#
loop_
_entity.id
_entity.type
_entity.pdbx_description
1 polymer ?
#
loop_
_entity_poly.entity_id
_entity_poly.type
_entity_poly.pdbx_seq_one_letter_code
_entity_poly.pdbx_strand_id
1 'polypeptide(L)'
;MIDAAMSSSSIEQAMLTLGENARRASRAMMRASGAAKNQALLAMADALAASHEELKAANEKDVAAARANGLEPALLDRLSLSDKTLAHMAEGLRQIAALPDPIGSITATTVRPNGMRVAQMRVPLGVIGIIYESRPNVTIDAAALCLKSGNAAILRGGSEALHSNIALGRIVQKGLAAAGLPQDTVQVVATADRAAVGKLITMTEHIDVIVPRGGKGLIARLSQEARVPLIKHLDGNCHVYIDAAADPDKAHAIAVNAKTYRYGICGAMETLLIDAVAAVSILPSLAADLGERGVELRGCPRTLALLPHAKPATDEDWATEYLGPILAVRIVDSLDDAIEHIARWGSGHTDAIVTEDLSAAQRFQREVDSSSVYVNLPTCFADGFEYGLGAEIGISTNRLHARGPVGLEGLTTLKWVLNGEGQVRG
;
A
#
# COMPACT_ATOMS: atom_id res chain seq x y z
N MET A 1 15.14 12.58 28.24
CA MET A 1 13.93 12.81 29.02
C MET A 1 12.73 12.83 28.09
N ILE A 2 12.27 11.65 27.63
CA ILE A 2 11.09 11.48 26.72
C ILE A 2 10.03 10.58 27.39
N ASP A 3 10.17 10.29 28.68
CA ASP A 3 9.29 9.35 29.43
C ASP A 3 8.60 9.99 30.66
N ALA A 4 8.02 11.17 30.48
CA ALA A 4 6.93 11.54 31.38
C ALA A 4 5.63 11.11 30.68
N ALA A 5 4.92 10.13 31.26
CA ALA A 5 3.60 9.74 30.79
C ALA A 5 2.73 11.01 30.71
N MET A 6 2.46 11.46 29.48
CA MET A 6 1.61 12.63 29.25
C MET A 6 0.20 12.31 29.75
N SER A 7 -0.48 13.24 30.39
CA SER A 7 -1.89 13.03 30.73
C SER A 7 -2.73 12.92 29.45
N SER A 8 -3.85 12.24 29.50
CA SER A 8 -4.77 12.09 28.34
C SER A 8 -5.15 13.46 27.74
N SER A 9 -5.35 14.48 28.58
CA SER A 9 -5.65 15.85 28.12
C SER A 9 -4.45 16.50 27.41
N SER A 10 -3.21 16.20 27.81
CA SER A 10 -2.02 16.74 27.15
C SER A 10 -1.75 16.08 25.79
N ILE A 11 -2.06 14.79 25.65
CA ILE A 11 -1.99 14.08 24.37
C ILE A 11 -3.03 14.65 23.40
N GLU A 12 -4.26 14.83 23.86
CA GLU A 12 -5.33 15.39 23.06
C GLU A 12 -4.96 16.79 22.53
N GLN A 13 -4.46 17.68 23.40
CA GLN A 13 -4.03 19.01 23.00
C GLN A 13 -2.86 18.97 22.02
N ALA A 14 -1.87 18.10 22.23
CA ALA A 14 -0.76 17.94 21.32
C ALA A 14 -1.22 17.47 19.92
N MET A 15 -2.16 16.50 19.86
CA MET A 15 -2.71 16.02 18.61
C MET A 15 -3.53 17.09 17.87
N LEU A 16 -4.30 17.90 18.58
CA LEU A 16 -5.02 19.04 17.99
C LEU A 16 -4.05 20.05 17.38
N THR A 17 -2.99 20.40 18.10
CA THR A 17 -1.94 21.32 17.59
C THR A 17 -1.28 20.77 16.32
N LEU A 18 -0.95 19.46 16.27
CA LEU A 18 -0.43 18.83 15.06
C LEU A 18 -1.43 18.93 13.90
N GLY A 19 -2.72 18.72 14.18
CA GLY A 19 -3.79 18.82 13.17
C GLY A 19 -3.95 20.25 12.63
N GLU A 20 -3.97 21.26 13.48
CA GLU A 20 -4.05 22.68 13.09
C GLU A 20 -2.82 23.08 12.24
N ASN A 21 -1.62 22.69 12.66
CA ASN A 21 -0.39 22.93 11.92
C ASN A 21 -0.41 22.28 10.54
N ALA A 22 -0.78 20.99 10.47
CA ALA A 22 -0.91 20.27 9.20
C ALA A 22 -1.94 20.93 8.26
N ARG A 23 -3.10 21.33 8.79
CA ARG A 23 -4.13 22.00 8.00
C ARG A 23 -3.66 23.35 7.45
N ARG A 24 -2.89 24.12 8.24
CA ARG A 24 -2.25 25.34 7.77
C ARG A 24 -1.19 25.07 6.71
N ALA A 25 -0.33 24.07 6.92
CA ALA A 25 0.71 23.68 5.99
C ALA A 25 0.14 23.15 4.66
N SER A 26 -0.95 22.37 4.68
CA SER A 26 -1.61 21.86 3.47
C SER A 26 -2.08 22.97 2.54
N ARG A 27 -2.56 24.09 3.08
CA ARG A 27 -2.94 25.28 2.28
C ARG A 27 -1.73 25.94 1.59
N ALA A 28 -0.56 25.92 2.22
CA ALA A 28 0.68 26.39 1.61
C ALA A 28 1.16 25.42 0.53
N MET A 29 1.09 24.12 0.80
CA MET A 29 1.49 23.07 -0.15
C MET A 29 0.65 23.05 -1.43
N MET A 30 -0.62 23.41 -1.36
CA MET A 30 -1.48 23.57 -2.56
C MET A 30 -0.92 24.58 -3.57
N ARG A 31 -0.09 25.53 -3.11
CA ARG A 31 0.51 26.61 -3.93
C ARG A 31 1.99 26.35 -4.21
N ALA A 32 2.58 25.31 -3.63
CA ALA A 32 4.00 24.98 -3.81
C ALA A 32 4.26 24.55 -5.25
N SER A 33 5.31 25.09 -5.85
CA SER A 33 5.74 24.69 -7.19
C SER A 33 6.34 23.29 -7.17
N GLY A 34 6.27 22.59 -8.31
CA GLY A 34 6.96 21.30 -8.49
C GLY A 34 8.46 21.41 -8.25
N ALA A 35 9.07 22.56 -8.63
CA ALA A 35 10.48 22.82 -8.38
C ALA A 35 10.82 22.87 -6.88
N ALA A 36 10.03 23.57 -6.07
CA ALA A 36 10.22 23.64 -4.61
C ALA A 36 10.04 22.25 -3.95
N LYS A 37 9.04 21.49 -4.38
CA LYS A 37 8.83 20.10 -3.91
C LYS A 37 10.01 19.20 -4.25
N ASN A 38 10.52 19.28 -5.49
CA ASN A 38 11.69 18.52 -5.92
C ASN A 38 12.96 18.92 -5.15
N GLN A 39 13.16 20.22 -4.93
CA GLN A 39 14.29 20.72 -4.13
C GLN A 39 14.25 20.17 -2.70
N ALA A 40 13.07 20.12 -2.05
CA ALA A 40 12.93 19.56 -0.73
C ALA A 40 13.30 18.07 -0.71
N LEU A 41 12.80 17.28 -1.67
CA LEU A 41 13.09 15.84 -1.78
C LEU A 41 14.59 15.58 -1.98
N LEU A 42 15.25 16.33 -2.86
CA LEU A 42 16.70 16.19 -3.09
C LEU A 42 17.50 16.60 -1.84
N ALA A 43 17.11 17.69 -1.17
CA ALA A 43 17.72 18.09 0.09
C ALA A 43 17.54 17.06 1.21
N MET A 44 16.41 16.36 1.26
CA MET A 44 16.19 15.21 2.18
C MET A 44 17.14 14.06 1.84
N ALA A 45 17.35 13.73 0.56
CA ALA A 45 18.25 12.67 0.15
C ALA A 45 19.70 12.96 0.57
N ASP A 46 20.15 14.20 0.40
CA ASP A 46 21.48 14.65 0.82
C ASP A 46 21.61 14.67 2.35
N ALA A 47 20.57 15.11 3.06
CA ALA A 47 20.53 15.13 4.53
C ALA A 47 20.55 13.71 5.12
N LEU A 48 19.94 12.71 4.48
CA LEU A 48 20.03 11.29 4.86
C LEU A 48 21.47 10.81 4.84
N ALA A 49 22.19 11.09 3.75
CA ALA A 49 23.59 10.71 3.62
C ALA A 49 24.47 11.41 4.67
N ALA A 50 24.24 12.70 4.92
CA ALA A 50 24.99 13.49 5.90
C ALA A 50 24.70 13.13 7.37
N SER A 51 23.53 12.53 7.67
CA SER A 51 23.09 12.20 9.03
C SER A 51 23.18 10.70 9.36
N HIS A 52 23.98 9.96 8.61
CA HIS A 52 24.07 8.49 8.70
C HIS A 52 24.37 7.99 10.12
N GLU A 53 25.38 8.55 10.81
CA GLU A 53 25.75 8.15 12.19
C GLU A 53 24.64 8.49 13.20
N GLU A 54 23.99 9.67 13.06
CA GLU A 54 22.88 10.05 13.95
C GLU A 54 21.69 9.08 13.78
N LEU A 55 21.37 8.69 12.55
CA LEU A 55 20.29 7.76 12.25
C LEU A 55 20.59 6.36 12.78
N LYS A 56 21.82 5.86 12.60
CA LYS A 56 22.23 4.57 13.16
C LYS A 56 22.17 4.56 14.68
N ALA A 57 22.69 5.58 15.34
CA ALA A 57 22.64 5.68 16.80
C ALA A 57 21.19 5.77 17.34
N ALA A 58 20.26 6.41 16.61
CA ALA A 58 18.86 6.41 16.96
C ALA A 58 18.22 5.03 16.76
N ASN A 59 18.53 4.36 15.65
CA ASN A 59 18.01 3.03 15.34
C ASN A 59 18.54 1.94 16.28
N GLU A 60 19.79 2.00 16.69
CA GLU A 60 20.38 1.06 17.66
C GLU A 60 19.61 1.06 18.98
N LYS A 61 19.14 2.24 19.45
CA LYS A 61 18.30 2.33 20.66
C LYS A 61 16.99 1.56 20.49
N ASP A 62 16.33 1.74 19.34
CA ASP A 62 15.07 1.06 19.03
C ASP A 62 15.29 -0.45 18.91
N VAL A 63 16.31 -0.90 18.16
CA VAL A 63 16.65 -2.31 17.97
C VAL A 63 17.05 -2.99 19.28
N ALA A 64 17.84 -2.32 20.14
CA ALA A 64 18.22 -2.85 21.44
C ALA A 64 17.00 -3.05 22.35
N ALA A 65 16.11 -2.06 22.42
CA ALA A 65 14.87 -2.14 23.18
C ALA A 65 13.93 -3.23 22.65
N ALA A 66 13.79 -3.33 21.33
CA ALA A 66 12.94 -4.33 20.67
C ALA A 66 13.45 -5.76 20.92
N ARG A 67 14.78 -6.00 20.89
CA ARG A 67 15.39 -7.29 21.26
C ARG A 67 15.14 -7.65 22.72
N ALA A 68 15.31 -6.69 23.63
CA ALA A 68 15.06 -6.90 25.06
C ALA A 68 13.58 -7.26 25.34
N ASN A 69 12.67 -6.74 24.53
CA ASN A 69 11.22 -7.02 24.60
C ASN A 69 10.77 -8.26 23.81
N GLY A 70 11.72 -9.04 23.23
CA GLY A 70 11.41 -10.29 22.53
C GLY A 70 10.70 -10.12 21.20
N LEU A 71 10.94 -9.00 20.48
CA LEU A 71 10.35 -8.79 19.15
C LEU A 71 10.83 -9.88 18.18
N GLU A 72 9.89 -10.42 17.39
CA GLU A 72 10.14 -11.47 16.40
C GLU A 72 11.28 -11.10 15.43
N PRO A 73 12.15 -12.05 15.03
CA PRO A 73 13.31 -11.77 14.17
C PRO A 73 12.96 -11.06 12.85
N ALA A 74 11.85 -11.43 12.22
CA ALA A 74 11.39 -10.80 10.98
C ALA A 74 10.99 -9.32 11.17
N LEU A 75 10.47 -8.96 12.34
CA LEU A 75 10.14 -7.57 12.69
C LEU A 75 11.40 -6.78 13.07
N LEU A 76 12.38 -7.43 13.71
CA LEU A 76 13.70 -6.83 14.00
C LEU A 76 14.45 -6.49 12.70
N ASP A 77 14.40 -7.38 11.70
CA ASP A 77 14.99 -7.10 10.38
C ASP A 77 14.35 -5.89 9.73
N ARG A 78 13.01 -5.79 9.75
CA ARG A 78 12.26 -4.65 9.23
C ARG A 78 12.53 -3.33 9.97
N LEU A 79 12.83 -3.42 11.28
CA LEU A 79 13.15 -2.26 12.13
C LEU A 79 14.54 -1.72 11.86
N SER A 80 15.47 -2.54 11.39
CA SER A 80 16.88 -2.21 11.23
C SER A 80 17.15 -1.27 10.06
N LEU A 81 17.81 -0.15 10.32
CA LEU A 81 18.29 0.80 9.32
C LEU A 81 19.74 0.47 8.92
N SER A 82 19.92 -0.49 8.01
CA SER A 82 21.23 -0.79 7.42
C SER A 82 21.67 0.30 6.44
N ASP A 83 22.98 0.32 6.09
CA ASP A 83 23.54 1.21 5.09
C ASP A 83 22.80 1.07 3.76
N LYS A 84 22.46 -0.17 3.38
CA LYS A 84 21.66 -0.47 2.19
C LYS A 84 20.26 0.15 2.28
N THR A 85 19.61 0.07 3.45
CA THR A 85 18.29 0.67 3.66
C THR A 85 18.33 2.20 3.54
N LEU A 86 19.33 2.84 4.15
CA LEU A 86 19.51 4.30 4.08
C LEU A 86 19.80 4.75 2.64
N ALA A 87 20.66 4.03 1.93
CA ALA A 87 20.94 4.32 0.51
C ALA A 87 19.69 4.15 -0.36
N HIS A 88 18.87 3.13 -0.08
CA HIS A 88 17.62 2.89 -0.81
C HIS A 88 16.60 4.00 -0.56
N MET A 89 16.46 4.49 0.67
CA MET A 89 15.60 5.64 0.98
C MET A 89 16.05 6.91 0.25
N ALA A 90 17.37 7.19 0.21
CA ALA A 90 17.90 8.35 -0.50
C ALA A 90 17.64 8.25 -2.02
N GLU A 91 17.79 7.07 -2.59
CA GLU A 91 17.49 6.82 -4.00
C GLU A 91 15.98 6.94 -4.28
N GLY A 92 15.12 6.41 -3.41
CA GLY A 92 13.66 6.57 -3.51
C GLY A 92 13.23 8.04 -3.54
N LEU A 93 13.85 8.90 -2.71
CA LEU A 93 13.61 10.34 -2.74
C LEU A 93 13.95 10.97 -4.09
N ARG A 94 15.08 10.58 -4.70
CA ARG A 94 15.49 11.07 -6.02
C ARG A 94 14.54 10.60 -7.12
N GLN A 95 14.10 9.34 -7.06
CA GLN A 95 13.13 8.78 -8.00
C GLN A 95 11.79 9.51 -7.90
N ILE A 96 11.27 9.75 -6.70
CA ILE A 96 10.03 10.50 -6.48
C ILE A 96 10.19 11.96 -6.95
N ALA A 97 11.35 12.59 -6.74
CA ALA A 97 11.60 13.94 -7.24
C ALA A 97 11.54 14.01 -8.77
N ALA A 98 11.98 12.96 -9.46
CA ALA A 98 11.97 12.86 -10.92
C ALA A 98 10.58 12.59 -11.51
N LEU A 99 9.62 12.09 -10.73
CA LEU A 99 8.25 11.83 -11.21
C LEU A 99 7.57 13.14 -11.65
N PRO A 100 6.67 13.09 -12.63
CA PRO A 100 5.81 14.23 -12.98
C PRO A 100 5.02 14.74 -11.78
N ASP A 101 4.86 16.04 -11.64
CA ASP A 101 3.99 16.63 -10.63
C ASP A 101 2.52 16.49 -11.08
N PRO A 102 1.66 15.78 -10.35
CA PRO A 102 0.28 15.60 -10.76
C PRO A 102 -0.57 16.86 -10.52
N ILE A 103 -0.14 17.78 -9.64
CA ILE A 103 -0.96 18.91 -9.19
C ILE A 103 -1.07 19.96 -10.28
N GLY A 104 -2.31 20.43 -10.48
CA GLY A 104 -2.63 21.44 -11.50
C GLY A 104 -2.88 20.86 -12.89
N SER A 105 -2.69 19.56 -13.11
CA SER A 105 -3.06 18.92 -14.38
C SER A 105 -4.57 19.06 -14.62
N ILE A 106 -4.93 19.41 -15.87
CA ILE A 106 -6.32 19.62 -16.28
C ILE A 106 -6.72 18.52 -17.25
N THR A 107 -7.90 17.94 -17.01
CA THR A 107 -8.53 16.98 -17.93
C THR A 107 -8.98 17.66 -19.21
N ALA A 108 -9.43 16.88 -20.22
CA ALA A 108 -9.99 17.43 -21.44
C ALA A 108 -11.09 18.47 -21.16
N THR A 109 -10.96 19.64 -21.77
CA THR A 109 -11.93 20.74 -21.64
C THR A 109 -13.09 20.52 -22.61
N THR A 110 -14.31 20.55 -22.10
CA THR A 110 -15.54 20.48 -22.89
C THR A 110 -16.20 21.87 -22.99
N VAL A 111 -16.50 22.31 -24.21
CA VAL A 111 -17.27 23.56 -24.43
C VAL A 111 -18.75 23.23 -24.41
N ARG A 112 -19.51 23.96 -23.57
CA ARG A 112 -20.96 23.78 -23.49
C ARG A 112 -21.68 24.63 -24.54
N PRO A 113 -22.96 24.34 -24.86
CA PRO A 113 -23.72 25.11 -25.87
C PRO A 113 -23.80 26.62 -25.63
N ASN A 114 -23.73 27.04 -24.37
CA ASN A 114 -23.71 28.47 -23.97
C ASN A 114 -22.30 29.08 -23.99
N GLY A 115 -21.27 28.38 -24.48
CA GLY A 115 -19.88 28.84 -24.53
C GLY A 115 -19.06 28.60 -23.25
N MET A 116 -19.67 28.13 -22.16
CA MET A 116 -18.94 27.81 -20.93
C MET A 116 -17.97 26.66 -21.16
N ARG A 117 -16.74 26.79 -20.69
CA ARG A 117 -15.69 25.77 -20.73
C ARG A 117 -15.65 25.03 -19.39
N VAL A 118 -15.76 23.71 -19.42
CA VAL A 118 -15.81 22.85 -18.24
C VAL A 118 -14.66 21.87 -18.29
N ALA A 119 -13.88 21.79 -17.22
CA ALA A 119 -12.78 20.82 -17.05
C ALA A 119 -12.67 20.38 -15.59
N GLN A 120 -11.82 19.41 -15.31
CA GLN A 120 -11.43 19.06 -13.96
C GLN A 120 -9.93 19.33 -13.77
N MET A 121 -9.57 19.81 -12.61
CA MET A 121 -8.17 20.07 -12.22
C MET A 121 -7.80 19.13 -11.06
N ARG A 122 -6.65 18.50 -11.16
CA ARG A 122 -6.10 17.66 -10.10
C ARG A 122 -5.55 18.52 -8.96
N VAL A 123 -5.95 18.18 -7.74
CA VAL A 123 -5.56 18.90 -6.51
C VAL A 123 -5.20 17.90 -5.41
N PRO A 124 -4.40 18.31 -4.38
CA PRO A 124 -4.10 17.45 -3.24
C PRO A 124 -5.37 17.01 -2.51
N LEU A 125 -5.33 15.88 -1.82
CA LEU A 125 -6.38 15.49 -0.86
C LEU A 125 -6.44 16.45 0.33
N GLY A 126 -5.28 16.92 0.82
CA GLY A 126 -5.18 17.85 1.92
C GLY A 126 -4.19 17.41 3.00
N VAL A 127 -4.69 16.84 4.10
CA VAL A 127 -3.88 16.29 5.19
C VAL A 127 -4.06 14.78 5.25
N ILE A 128 -2.95 14.05 5.18
CA ILE A 128 -2.94 12.59 5.20
C ILE A 128 -2.36 12.11 6.54
N GLY A 129 -3.13 11.31 7.28
CA GLY A 129 -2.63 10.57 8.43
C GLY A 129 -2.03 9.23 7.99
N ILE A 130 -0.84 8.87 8.44
CA ILE A 130 -0.23 7.58 8.13
C ILE A 130 0.14 6.88 9.42
N ILE A 131 -0.41 5.68 9.60
CA ILE A 131 -0.18 4.85 10.80
C ILE A 131 0.55 3.58 10.35
N TYR A 132 1.76 3.35 10.87
CA TYR A 132 2.61 2.25 10.42
C TYR A 132 3.36 1.57 11.57
N GLU A 133 3.78 0.32 11.36
CA GLU A 133 4.43 -0.54 12.34
C GLU A 133 5.81 -0.98 11.84
N SER A 134 6.80 -1.07 12.75
CA SER A 134 8.13 -1.70 12.57
C SER A 134 8.86 -1.43 11.25
N ARG A 135 8.65 -0.25 10.64
CA ARG A 135 9.22 0.11 9.33
C ARG A 135 9.63 1.59 9.31
N PRO A 136 10.77 1.97 9.90
CA PRO A 136 11.20 3.37 9.94
C PRO A 136 11.33 4.02 8.56
N ASN A 137 11.70 3.24 7.52
CA ASN A 137 11.77 3.73 6.14
C ASN A 137 10.45 4.35 5.64
N VAL A 138 9.30 3.86 6.13
CA VAL A 138 7.98 4.40 5.76
C VAL A 138 7.87 5.89 6.12
N THR A 139 8.59 6.37 7.15
CA THR A 139 8.65 7.80 7.48
C THR A 139 9.10 8.64 6.28
N ILE A 140 10.12 8.18 5.56
CA ILE A 140 10.67 8.90 4.39
C ILE A 140 9.79 8.68 3.16
N ASP A 141 9.38 7.43 2.88
CA ASP A 141 8.59 7.09 1.70
C ASP A 141 7.24 7.83 1.73
N ALA A 142 6.56 7.81 2.88
CA ALA A 142 5.29 8.49 3.07
C ALA A 142 5.42 10.02 3.02
N ALA A 143 6.46 10.57 3.67
CA ALA A 143 6.75 12.01 3.60
C ALA A 143 6.96 12.46 2.16
N ALA A 144 7.76 11.70 1.38
CA ALA A 144 8.08 12.02 0.01
C ALA A 144 6.86 12.02 -0.92
N LEU A 145 6.03 10.96 -0.82
CA LEU A 145 4.82 10.85 -1.64
C LEU A 145 3.79 11.92 -1.30
N CYS A 146 3.57 12.20 0.00
CA CYS A 146 2.67 13.27 0.44
C CYS A 146 3.17 14.64 -0.02
N LEU A 147 4.46 14.94 0.16
CA LEU A 147 5.06 16.19 -0.28
C LEU A 147 4.93 16.37 -1.80
N LYS A 148 5.31 15.36 -2.60
CA LYS A 148 5.27 15.43 -4.07
C LYS A 148 3.84 15.62 -4.58
N SER A 149 2.86 14.95 -3.97
CA SER A 149 1.43 15.11 -4.29
C SER A 149 0.78 16.36 -3.67
N GLY A 150 1.57 17.25 -3.03
CA GLY A 150 1.11 18.53 -2.51
C GLY A 150 0.31 18.43 -1.20
N ASN A 151 0.36 17.32 -0.50
CA ASN A 151 -0.32 17.10 0.77
C ASN A 151 0.57 17.47 1.97
N ALA A 152 -0.06 17.78 3.10
CA ALA A 152 0.57 17.68 4.40
C ALA A 152 0.38 16.28 4.99
N ALA A 153 1.25 15.86 5.91
CA ALA A 153 1.18 14.53 6.50
C ALA A 153 1.42 14.55 8.02
N ILE A 154 0.67 13.70 8.74
CA ILE A 154 0.91 13.38 10.14
C ILE A 154 1.26 11.89 10.21
N LEU A 155 2.49 11.59 10.61
CA LEU A 155 3.07 10.26 10.61
C LEU A 155 3.10 9.70 12.03
N ARG A 156 2.46 8.55 12.25
CA ARG A 156 2.47 7.83 13.52
C ARG A 156 3.05 6.44 13.32
N GLY A 157 4.34 6.28 13.58
CA GLY A 157 5.04 5.01 13.58
C GLY A 157 4.83 4.19 14.85
N GLY A 158 5.14 2.92 14.83
CA GLY A 158 5.11 2.04 15.97
C GLY A 158 6.02 2.52 17.11
N SER A 159 5.69 2.14 18.35
CA SER A 159 6.47 2.52 19.53
C SER A 159 7.90 1.95 19.51
N GLU A 160 8.07 0.82 18.85
CA GLU A 160 9.35 0.12 18.68
C GLU A 160 10.34 0.87 17.78
N ALA A 161 9.88 1.86 17.00
CA ALA A 161 10.69 2.64 16.07
C ALA A 161 10.71 4.15 16.39
N LEU A 162 10.37 4.53 17.63
CA LEU A 162 10.12 5.93 17.98
C LEU A 162 11.35 6.83 17.77
N HIS A 163 12.54 6.41 18.21
CA HIS A 163 13.77 7.20 18.07
C HIS A 163 14.16 7.36 16.59
N SER A 164 14.07 6.29 15.81
CA SER A 164 14.33 6.29 14.37
C SER A 164 13.36 7.22 13.64
N ASN A 165 12.07 7.12 13.93
CA ASN A 165 11.05 7.95 13.27
C ASN A 165 11.22 9.44 13.58
N ILE A 166 11.56 9.80 14.81
CA ILE A 166 11.85 11.19 15.21
C ILE A 166 13.10 11.71 14.48
N ALA A 167 14.16 10.89 14.40
CA ALA A 167 15.38 11.29 13.71
C ALA A 167 15.14 11.50 12.20
N LEU A 168 14.42 10.58 11.56
CA LEU A 168 14.01 10.70 10.15
C LEU A 168 13.08 11.91 9.94
N GLY A 169 12.16 12.19 10.86
CA GLY A 169 11.32 13.38 10.82
C GLY A 169 12.13 14.69 10.80
N ARG A 170 13.24 14.75 11.55
CA ARG A 170 14.16 15.92 11.49
C ARG A 170 14.83 16.07 10.12
N ILE A 171 15.18 14.96 9.47
CA ILE A 171 15.71 14.98 8.11
C ILE A 171 14.68 15.59 7.15
N VAL A 172 13.42 15.16 7.25
CA VAL A 172 12.33 15.71 6.44
C VAL A 172 12.19 17.22 6.67
N GLN A 173 12.18 17.67 7.93
CA GLN A 173 12.10 19.09 8.27
C GLN A 173 13.27 19.91 7.73
N LYS A 174 14.51 19.37 7.77
CA LYS A 174 15.69 20.01 7.17
C LYS A 174 15.50 20.21 5.65
N GLY A 175 14.98 19.18 4.94
CA GLY A 175 14.71 19.27 3.51
C GLY A 175 13.62 20.28 3.17
N LEU A 176 12.53 20.31 3.93
CA LEU A 176 11.47 21.30 3.76
C LEU A 176 11.99 22.74 3.96
N ALA A 177 12.77 22.96 5.02
CA ALA A 177 13.37 24.28 5.30
C ALA A 177 14.32 24.74 4.17
N ALA A 178 15.13 23.83 3.63
CA ALA A 178 16.05 24.12 2.52
C ALA A 178 15.33 24.58 1.23
N ALA A 179 14.07 24.16 1.05
CA ALA A 179 13.23 24.56 -0.08
C ALA A 179 12.26 25.72 0.24
N GLY A 180 12.34 26.30 1.44
CA GLY A 180 11.43 27.37 1.87
C GLY A 180 10.00 26.90 2.08
N LEU A 181 9.77 25.60 2.26
CA LEU A 181 8.46 25.01 2.52
C LEU A 181 8.19 24.95 4.04
N PRO A 182 6.90 25.00 4.47
CA PRO A 182 6.56 24.91 5.89
C PRO A 182 7.06 23.60 6.50
N GLN A 183 7.78 23.65 7.60
CA GLN A 183 8.28 22.46 8.30
C GLN A 183 7.14 21.59 8.84
N ASP A 184 5.99 22.19 9.17
CA ASP A 184 4.79 21.48 9.61
C ASP A 184 4.08 20.70 8.47
N THR A 185 4.61 20.73 7.24
CA THR A 185 4.10 19.93 6.12
C THR A 185 4.14 18.44 6.44
N VAL A 186 5.20 18.00 7.13
CA VAL A 186 5.30 16.62 7.60
C VAL A 186 5.67 16.62 9.07
N GLN A 187 4.79 16.05 9.88
CA GLN A 187 4.95 15.98 11.33
C GLN A 187 4.94 14.53 11.79
N VAL A 188 5.90 14.18 12.65
CA VAL A 188 5.99 12.86 13.28
C VAL A 188 5.42 12.95 14.69
N VAL A 189 4.48 12.08 15.03
CA VAL A 189 3.91 11.99 16.38
C VAL A 189 4.98 11.46 17.35
N ALA A 190 5.42 12.31 18.27
CA ALA A 190 6.56 12.04 19.17
C ALA A 190 6.16 11.31 20.46
N THR A 191 5.08 10.51 20.43
CA THR A 191 4.67 9.70 21.59
C THR A 191 4.36 8.26 21.19
N ALA A 192 4.70 7.32 22.07
CA ALA A 192 4.36 5.91 21.95
C ALA A 192 2.91 5.62 22.37
N ASP A 193 2.22 6.55 23.01
CA ASP A 193 0.88 6.33 23.57
C ASP A 193 -0.13 6.02 22.49
N ARG A 194 -0.92 4.95 22.68
CA ARG A 194 -1.97 4.51 21.78
C ARG A 194 -3.17 5.47 21.73
N ALA A 195 -3.34 6.33 22.75
CA ALA A 195 -4.38 7.36 22.74
C ALA A 195 -4.19 8.36 21.58
N ALA A 196 -2.93 8.63 21.18
CA ALA A 196 -2.63 9.44 20.01
C ALA A 196 -3.20 8.85 18.71
N VAL A 197 -3.20 7.52 18.56
CA VAL A 197 -3.84 6.83 17.41
C VAL A 197 -5.36 7.03 17.46
N GLY A 198 -5.98 6.79 18.62
CA GLY A 198 -7.43 6.96 18.80
C GLY A 198 -7.89 8.40 18.47
N LYS A 199 -7.07 9.42 18.86
CA LYS A 199 -7.35 10.80 18.49
C LYS A 199 -7.16 11.04 17.00
N LEU A 200 -6.04 10.59 16.41
CA LEU A 200 -5.71 10.78 14.99
C LEU A 200 -6.84 10.32 14.07
N ILE A 201 -7.39 9.11 14.32
CA ILE A 201 -8.42 8.50 13.47
C ILE A 201 -9.81 9.15 13.58
N THR A 202 -9.99 10.07 14.52
CA THR A 202 -11.27 10.75 14.76
C THR A 202 -11.23 12.25 14.45
N MET A 203 -10.07 12.79 14.04
CA MET A 203 -9.87 14.24 13.78
C MET A 203 -10.34 14.64 12.37
N THR A 204 -11.62 14.46 12.07
CA THR A 204 -12.21 14.73 10.74
C THR A 204 -12.09 16.18 10.27
N GLU A 205 -11.95 17.15 11.17
CA GLU A 205 -11.75 18.56 10.81
C GLU A 205 -10.31 18.85 10.35
N HIS A 206 -9.35 18.01 10.73
CA HIS A 206 -7.93 18.24 10.51
C HIS A 206 -7.30 17.26 9.53
N ILE A 207 -7.85 16.07 9.37
CA ILE A 207 -7.31 14.98 8.54
C ILE A 207 -8.37 14.56 7.52
N ASP A 208 -7.96 14.47 6.26
CA ASP A 208 -8.85 14.14 5.15
C ASP A 208 -8.90 12.63 4.86
N VAL A 209 -7.79 11.94 5.07
CA VAL A 209 -7.70 10.48 4.85
C VAL A 209 -6.58 9.89 5.72
N ILE A 210 -6.72 8.62 6.09
CA ILE A 210 -5.69 7.85 6.77
C ILE A 210 -5.29 6.65 5.92
N VAL A 211 -3.98 6.40 5.88
CA VAL A 211 -3.36 5.23 5.23
C VAL A 211 -2.73 4.36 6.31
N PRO A 212 -3.33 3.22 6.67
CA PRO A 212 -2.72 2.27 7.59
C PRO A 212 -1.69 1.39 6.88
N ARG A 213 -0.56 1.14 7.54
CA ARG A 213 0.56 0.29 7.08
C ARG A 213 1.01 -0.65 8.21
N GLY A 214 0.26 -1.70 8.46
CA GLY A 214 0.53 -2.65 9.55
C GLY A 214 -0.18 -3.97 9.35
N GLY A 215 -0.17 -4.80 10.38
CA GLY A 215 -0.80 -6.11 10.35
C GLY A 215 -2.34 -6.03 10.35
N LYS A 216 -2.99 -7.16 10.02
CA LYS A 216 -4.46 -7.32 9.93
C LYS A 216 -5.18 -6.79 11.17
N GLY A 217 -4.62 -7.01 12.37
CA GLY A 217 -5.21 -6.54 13.63
C GLY A 217 -5.31 -5.02 13.73
N LEU A 218 -4.25 -4.28 13.33
CA LEU A 218 -4.27 -2.82 13.29
C LEU A 218 -5.32 -2.33 12.30
N ILE A 219 -5.33 -2.87 11.08
CA ILE A 219 -6.23 -2.43 10.01
C ILE A 219 -7.68 -2.72 10.37
N ALA A 220 -7.98 -3.88 10.95
CA ALA A 220 -9.31 -4.25 11.42
C ALA A 220 -9.82 -3.28 12.50
N ARG A 221 -8.98 -2.97 13.50
CA ARG A 221 -9.30 -1.99 14.53
C ARG A 221 -9.58 -0.61 13.95
N LEU A 222 -8.70 -0.11 13.08
CA LEU A 222 -8.89 1.19 12.45
C LEU A 222 -10.16 1.23 11.60
N SER A 223 -10.49 0.14 10.92
CA SER A 223 -11.72 0.01 10.13
C SER A 223 -12.99 0.12 10.94
N GLN A 224 -12.95 -0.25 12.22
CA GLN A 224 -14.09 -0.18 13.15
C GLN A 224 -14.18 1.17 13.86
N GLU A 225 -13.04 1.76 14.24
CA GLU A 225 -12.99 2.93 15.12
C GLU A 225 -12.83 4.26 14.37
N ALA A 226 -12.29 4.25 13.13
CA ALA A 226 -12.00 5.49 12.41
C ALA A 226 -13.27 6.20 11.95
N ARG A 227 -13.27 7.53 12.12
CA ARG A 227 -14.23 8.46 11.53
C ARG A 227 -13.68 9.17 10.30
N VAL A 228 -12.35 9.25 10.20
CA VAL A 228 -11.65 9.73 9.00
C VAL A 228 -11.65 8.60 7.96
N PRO A 229 -11.91 8.87 6.68
CA PRO A 229 -11.83 7.87 5.61
C PRO A 229 -10.48 7.15 5.59
N LEU A 230 -10.48 5.87 5.22
CA LEU A 230 -9.27 5.04 5.14
C LEU A 230 -8.98 4.64 3.69
N ILE A 231 -7.72 4.70 3.29
CA ILE A 231 -7.19 4.02 2.10
C ILE A 231 -6.48 2.76 2.60
N LYS A 232 -7.06 1.59 2.39
CA LYS A 232 -6.60 0.35 3.03
C LYS A 232 -6.88 -0.89 2.21
N HIS A 233 -6.15 -1.97 2.50
CA HIS A 233 -6.58 -3.35 2.33
C HIS A 233 -6.47 -4.08 3.67
N LEU A 234 -7.24 -5.13 3.86
CA LEU A 234 -7.23 -5.91 5.10
C LEU A 234 -6.20 -7.05 5.01
N ASP A 235 -6.25 -7.78 3.90
CA ASP A 235 -5.39 -8.92 3.56
C ASP A 235 -5.26 -9.05 2.03
N GLY A 236 -4.30 -9.90 1.60
CA GLY A 236 -4.01 -10.20 0.22
C GLY A 236 -4.30 -11.67 -0.13
N ASN A 237 -5.52 -12.15 0.10
CA ASN A 237 -5.91 -13.50 -0.35
C ASN A 237 -6.09 -13.51 -1.87
N CYS A 238 -4.97 -13.68 -2.59
CA CYS A 238 -4.90 -13.63 -4.05
C CYS A 238 -5.07 -15.00 -4.69
N HIS A 239 -5.76 -15.07 -5.84
CA HIS A 239 -6.00 -16.30 -6.57
C HIS A 239 -5.32 -16.30 -7.94
N VAL A 240 -4.86 -17.48 -8.36
CA VAL A 240 -4.57 -17.76 -9.77
C VAL A 240 -5.51 -18.86 -10.22
N TYR A 241 -6.29 -18.59 -11.27
CA TYR A 241 -7.12 -19.59 -11.93
C TYR A 241 -6.45 -20.09 -13.21
N ILE A 242 -6.20 -21.38 -13.29
CA ILE A 242 -5.73 -22.06 -14.50
C ILE A 242 -6.95 -22.59 -15.24
N ASP A 243 -7.27 -22.01 -16.38
CA ASP A 243 -8.39 -22.34 -17.22
C ASP A 243 -8.15 -23.64 -18.04
N ALA A 244 -9.24 -24.23 -18.55
CA ALA A 244 -9.17 -25.42 -19.43
C ALA A 244 -8.32 -25.18 -20.69
N ALA A 245 -8.31 -23.95 -21.21
CA ALA A 245 -7.54 -23.54 -22.38
C ALA A 245 -6.17 -22.90 -22.01
N ALA A 246 -5.64 -23.18 -20.83
CA ALA A 246 -4.34 -22.65 -20.44
C ALA A 246 -3.21 -23.38 -21.18
N ASP A 247 -2.19 -22.63 -21.59
CA ASP A 247 -0.89 -23.19 -21.98
C ASP A 247 -0.21 -23.77 -20.73
N PRO A 248 0.17 -25.06 -20.71
CA PRO A 248 0.71 -25.70 -19.52
C PRO A 248 2.03 -25.09 -19.01
N ASP A 249 2.91 -24.66 -19.89
CA ASP A 249 4.21 -24.10 -19.52
C ASP A 249 4.03 -22.71 -18.91
N LYS A 250 3.15 -21.88 -19.47
CA LYS A 250 2.78 -20.59 -18.88
C LYS A 250 2.10 -20.77 -17.52
N ALA A 251 1.16 -21.70 -17.42
CA ALA A 251 0.45 -21.97 -16.18
C ALA A 251 1.40 -22.39 -15.07
N HIS A 252 2.35 -23.28 -15.38
CA HIS A 252 3.37 -23.73 -14.45
C HIS A 252 4.24 -22.55 -13.98
N ALA A 253 4.83 -21.79 -14.92
CA ALA A 253 5.72 -20.68 -14.61
C ALA A 253 5.02 -19.60 -13.77
N ILE A 254 3.79 -19.24 -14.14
CA ILE A 254 3.00 -18.22 -13.45
C ILE A 254 2.64 -18.66 -12.02
N ALA A 255 2.12 -19.87 -11.85
CA ALA A 255 1.71 -20.39 -10.55
C ALA A 255 2.88 -20.54 -9.58
N VAL A 256 4.02 -21.08 -10.05
CA VAL A 256 5.24 -21.18 -9.25
C VAL A 256 5.72 -19.79 -8.84
N ASN A 257 5.83 -18.86 -9.78
CA ASN A 257 6.30 -17.51 -9.50
C ASN A 257 5.34 -16.75 -8.56
N ALA A 258 4.03 -16.83 -8.79
CA ALA A 258 3.02 -16.16 -7.97
C ALA A 258 3.09 -16.58 -6.49
N LYS A 259 3.45 -17.85 -6.20
CA LYS A 259 3.62 -18.32 -4.82
C LYS A 259 5.00 -18.12 -4.27
N THR A 260 6.06 -18.41 -5.03
CA THR A 260 7.41 -18.59 -4.49
C THR A 260 8.33 -17.40 -4.69
N TYR A 261 7.92 -16.36 -5.45
CA TYR A 261 8.71 -15.15 -5.59
C TYR A 261 9.02 -14.51 -4.23
N ARG A 262 7.98 -14.34 -3.39
CA ARG A 262 8.13 -13.87 -2.02
C ARG A 262 6.85 -14.16 -1.22
N TYR A 263 6.92 -15.06 -0.26
CA TYR A 263 5.75 -15.48 0.53
C TYR A 263 5.08 -14.36 1.33
N GLY A 264 5.85 -13.44 1.87
CA GLY A 264 5.37 -12.41 2.82
C GLY A 264 4.88 -11.12 2.19
N ILE A 265 4.44 -11.12 0.93
CA ILE A 265 3.82 -9.98 0.25
C ILE A 265 2.34 -10.24 0.00
N CYS A 266 1.53 -9.19 0.06
CA CYS A 266 0.07 -9.28 -0.13
C CYS A 266 -0.35 -9.69 -1.56
N GLY A 267 0.56 -9.60 -2.54
CA GLY A 267 0.36 -10.07 -3.91
C GLY A 267 0.75 -11.53 -4.13
N ALA A 268 1.22 -12.26 -3.09
CA ALA A 268 1.53 -13.69 -3.23
C ALA A 268 0.23 -14.49 -3.45
N MET A 269 0.27 -15.50 -4.30
CA MET A 269 -0.86 -16.41 -4.48
C MET A 269 -1.10 -17.23 -3.20
N GLU A 270 -2.32 -17.21 -2.69
CA GLU A 270 -2.73 -17.99 -1.52
C GLU A 270 -3.67 -19.14 -1.88
N THR A 271 -4.41 -19.00 -2.98
CA THR A 271 -5.25 -20.06 -3.52
C THR A 271 -5.01 -20.27 -5.02
N LEU A 272 -4.76 -21.50 -5.42
CA LEU A 272 -4.76 -21.95 -6.79
C LEU A 272 -6.11 -22.58 -7.13
N LEU A 273 -6.80 -22.02 -8.11
CA LEU A 273 -7.97 -22.63 -8.74
C LEU A 273 -7.53 -23.25 -10.07
N ILE A 274 -7.99 -24.44 -10.37
CA ILE A 274 -7.63 -25.10 -11.64
C ILE A 274 -8.85 -25.81 -12.21
N ASP A 275 -9.09 -25.62 -13.51
CA ASP A 275 -10.13 -26.33 -14.23
C ASP A 275 -9.89 -27.85 -14.22
N ALA A 276 -10.95 -28.61 -14.12
CA ALA A 276 -10.90 -30.06 -14.05
C ALA A 276 -10.17 -30.70 -15.23
N VAL A 277 -10.29 -30.13 -16.43
CA VAL A 277 -9.62 -30.61 -17.64
C VAL A 277 -8.11 -30.37 -17.54
N ALA A 278 -7.71 -29.14 -17.14
CA ALA A 278 -6.31 -28.76 -17.00
C ALA A 278 -5.63 -29.46 -15.82
N ALA A 279 -6.38 -29.75 -14.75
CA ALA A 279 -5.84 -30.34 -13.51
C ALA A 279 -5.11 -31.67 -13.75
N VAL A 280 -5.61 -32.53 -14.60
CA VAL A 280 -5.03 -33.88 -14.85
C VAL A 280 -3.62 -33.76 -15.41
N SER A 281 -3.38 -32.82 -16.30
CA SER A 281 -2.09 -32.67 -16.99
C SER A 281 -1.12 -31.74 -16.29
N ILE A 282 -1.61 -30.68 -15.63
CA ILE A 282 -0.75 -29.61 -15.08
C ILE A 282 -0.46 -29.82 -13.60
N LEU A 283 -1.48 -30.18 -12.79
CA LEU A 283 -1.37 -30.16 -11.34
C LEU A 283 -0.31 -31.11 -10.76
N PRO A 284 -0.07 -32.33 -11.26
CA PRO A 284 0.95 -33.22 -10.70
C PRO A 284 2.38 -32.67 -10.80
N SER A 285 2.78 -32.13 -11.96
CA SER A 285 4.11 -31.54 -12.16
C SER A 285 4.29 -30.25 -11.38
N LEU A 286 3.25 -29.39 -11.36
CA LEU A 286 3.22 -28.15 -10.58
C LEU A 286 3.35 -28.41 -9.08
N ALA A 287 2.64 -29.42 -8.56
CA ALA A 287 2.70 -29.81 -7.16
C ALA A 287 4.08 -30.37 -6.77
N ALA A 288 4.75 -31.09 -7.66
CA ALA A 288 6.10 -31.58 -7.43
C ALA A 288 7.10 -30.42 -7.30
N ASP A 289 7.09 -29.44 -8.22
CA ASP A 289 7.98 -28.27 -8.16
C ASP A 289 7.71 -27.41 -6.91
N LEU A 290 6.45 -27.16 -6.58
CA LEU A 290 6.09 -26.43 -5.35
C LEU A 290 6.55 -27.17 -4.09
N GLY A 291 6.43 -28.51 -4.08
CA GLY A 291 6.90 -29.37 -2.99
C GLY A 291 8.43 -29.34 -2.82
N GLU A 292 9.19 -29.34 -3.91
CA GLU A 292 10.66 -29.19 -3.89
C GLU A 292 11.08 -27.82 -3.31
N ARG A 293 10.24 -26.81 -3.45
CA ARG A 293 10.42 -25.46 -2.85
C ARG A 293 9.90 -25.36 -1.42
N GLY A 294 9.42 -26.47 -0.84
CA GLY A 294 8.93 -26.52 0.53
C GLY A 294 7.52 -25.98 0.73
N VAL A 295 6.72 -25.85 -0.32
CA VAL A 295 5.33 -25.38 -0.22
C VAL A 295 4.42 -26.53 0.21
N GLU A 296 3.71 -26.36 1.33
CA GLU A 296 2.65 -27.24 1.78
C GLU A 296 1.38 -27.00 0.96
N LEU A 297 0.82 -28.07 0.36
CA LEU A 297 -0.42 -27.99 -0.38
C LEU A 297 -1.61 -28.44 0.46
N ARG A 298 -2.71 -27.67 0.44
CA ARG A 298 -3.99 -27.99 1.08
C ARG A 298 -5.07 -28.06 0.02
N GLY A 299 -5.64 -29.24 -0.20
CA GLY A 299 -6.47 -29.53 -1.36
C GLY A 299 -7.92 -29.86 -1.03
N CYS A 300 -8.85 -29.51 -1.95
CA CYS A 300 -10.21 -30.02 -1.94
C CYS A 300 -10.21 -31.55 -2.19
N PRO A 301 -11.32 -32.29 -1.96
CA PRO A 301 -11.35 -33.74 -2.17
C PRO A 301 -10.88 -34.19 -3.56
N ARG A 302 -11.17 -33.44 -4.63
CA ARG A 302 -10.73 -33.73 -5.99
C ARG A 302 -9.21 -33.52 -6.14
N THR A 303 -8.66 -32.51 -5.49
CA THR A 303 -7.20 -32.30 -5.44
C THR A 303 -6.51 -33.46 -4.72
N LEU A 304 -7.05 -33.93 -3.60
CA LEU A 304 -6.50 -35.06 -2.85
C LEU A 304 -6.51 -36.38 -3.65
N ALA A 305 -7.48 -36.55 -4.54
CA ALA A 305 -7.53 -37.71 -5.43
C ALA A 305 -6.37 -37.71 -6.46
N LEU A 306 -5.90 -36.53 -6.89
CA LEU A 306 -4.75 -36.40 -7.78
C LEU A 306 -3.41 -36.30 -7.02
N LEU A 307 -3.44 -35.70 -5.82
CA LEU A 307 -2.27 -35.42 -4.98
C LEU A 307 -2.46 -36.04 -3.58
N PRO A 308 -2.24 -37.35 -3.41
CA PRO A 308 -2.49 -38.04 -2.12
C PRO A 308 -1.63 -37.53 -0.95
N HIS A 309 -0.55 -36.79 -1.24
CA HIS A 309 0.34 -36.22 -0.21
C HIS A 309 -0.07 -34.83 0.24
N ALA A 310 -1.03 -34.18 -0.44
CA ALA A 310 -1.58 -32.89 0.01
C ALA A 310 -2.43 -33.07 1.27
N LYS A 311 -2.50 -32.05 2.11
CA LYS A 311 -3.41 -32.04 3.27
C LYS A 311 -4.83 -31.67 2.84
N PRO A 312 -5.87 -32.12 3.55
CA PRO A 312 -7.23 -31.66 3.27
C PRO A 312 -7.38 -30.17 3.61
N ALA A 313 -7.97 -29.42 2.70
CA ALA A 313 -8.34 -28.02 2.92
C ALA A 313 -9.69 -27.94 3.65
N THR A 314 -9.83 -26.91 4.46
CA THR A 314 -11.08 -26.52 5.16
C THR A 314 -11.60 -25.20 4.62
N ASP A 315 -12.78 -24.75 5.05
CA ASP A 315 -13.31 -23.43 4.67
C ASP A 315 -12.41 -22.28 5.15
N GLU A 316 -11.68 -22.47 6.26
CA GLU A 316 -10.71 -21.49 6.75
C GLU A 316 -9.53 -21.31 5.80
N ASP A 317 -9.08 -22.38 5.15
CA ASP A 317 -7.98 -22.34 4.18
C ASP A 317 -8.31 -21.46 2.97
N TRP A 318 -9.58 -21.47 2.53
CA TRP A 318 -10.02 -20.63 1.40
C TRP A 318 -10.03 -19.13 1.73
N ALA A 319 -10.18 -18.78 3.00
CA ALA A 319 -10.24 -17.39 3.48
C ALA A 319 -8.90 -16.88 4.05
N THR A 320 -7.83 -17.70 4.01
CA THR A 320 -6.59 -17.41 4.72
C THR A 320 -5.52 -16.83 3.80
N GLU A 321 -4.99 -15.66 4.17
CA GLU A 321 -3.71 -15.15 3.72
C GLU A 321 -2.62 -15.80 4.59
N TYR A 322 -1.91 -16.80 4.07
CA TYR A 322 -0.90 -17.56 4.84
C TYR A 322 0.38 -16.77 5.10
N LEU A 323 0.79 -15.91 4.16
CA LEU A 323 2.07 -15.18 4.18
C LEU A 323 3.28 -16.11 4.38
N GLY A 324 3.15 -17.37 3.95
CA GLY A 324 4.10 -18.45 4.17
C GLY A 324 4.06 -19.49 3.06
N PRO A 325 4.90 -20.55 3.16
CA PRO A 325 4.99 -21.60 2.15
C PRO A 325 3.81 -22.60 2.27
N ILE A 326 2.58 -22.10 2.21
CA ILE A 326 1.34 -22.88 2.22
C ILE A 326 0.48 -22.36 1.06
N LEU A 327 -0.17 -23.26 0.32
CA LEU A 327 -1.04 -22.96 -0.81
C LEU A 327 -2.30 -23.79 -0.76
N ALA A 328 -3.46 -23.16 -0.78
CA ALA A 328 -4.75 -23.83 -0.98
C ALA A 328 -4.93 -24.16 -2.47
N VAL A 329 -5.47 -25.36 -2.79
CA VAL A 329 -5.65 -25.84 -4.18
C VAL A 329 -7.06 -26.39 -4.35
N ARG A 330 -7.83 -25.82 -5.28
CA ARG A 330 -9.19 -26.26 -5.58
C ARG A 330 -9.38 -26.54 -7.07
N ILE A 331 -9.86 -27.74 -7.40
CA ILE A 331 -10.32 -28.09 -8.74
C ILE A 331 -11.76 -27.63 -8.89
N VAL A 332 -12.02 -26.85 -9.94
CA VAL A 332 -13.31 -26.30 -10.32
C VAL A 332 -13.80 -26.86 -11.64
N ASP A 333 -15.10 -26.80 -11.93
CA ASP A 333 -15.67 -27.36 -13.16
C ASP A 333 -15.79 -26.32 -14.30
N SER A 334 -15.65 -25.05 -13.98
CA SER A 334 -15.84 -23.97 -14.95
C SER A 334 -15.21 -22.65 -14.49
N LEU A 335 -15.12 -21.69 -15.44
CA LEU A 335 -14.81 -20.30 -15.15
C LEU A 335 -15.83 -19.69 -14.17
N ASP A 336 -17.11 -20.07 -14.25
CA ASP A 336 -18.16 -19.57 -13.35
C ASP A 336 -17.86 -19.97 -11.88
N ASP A 337 -17.50 -21.23 -11.67
CA ASP A 337 -17.14 -21.71 -10.33
C ASP A 337 -15.89 -21.02 -9.77
N ALA A 338 -14.94 -20.70 -10.65
CA ALA A 338 -13.74 -19.97 -10.26
C ALA A 338 -14.09 -18.52 -9.84
N ILE A 339 -14.90 -17.83 -10.64
CA ILE A 339 -15.36 -16.46 -10.33
C ILE A 339 -16.19 -16.44 -9.04
N GLU A 340 -17.09 -17.43 -8.83
CA GLU A 340 -17.87 -17.53 -7.60
C GLU A 340 -16.98 -17.79 -6.38
N HIS A 341 -15.97 -18.66 -6.52
CA HIS A 341 -15.00 -18.90 -5.44
C HIS A 341 -14.25 -17.61 -5.06
N ILE A 342 -13.73 -16.88 -6.04
CA ILE A 342 -13.04 -15.60 -5.82
C ILE A 342 -13.99 -14.58 -5.18
N ALA A 343 -15.22 -14.47 -5.67
CA ALA A 343 -16.21 -13.55 -5.10
C ALA A 343 -16.54 -13.86 -3.63
N ARG A 344 -16.53 -15.14 -3.25
CA ARG A 344 -16.84 -15.58 -1.89
C ARG A 344 -15.66 -15.46 -0.93
N TRP A 345 -14.46 -15.82 -1.37
CA TRP A 345 -13.30 -16.02 -0.50
C TRP A 345 -12.17 -15.02 -0.72
N GLY A 346 -12.16 -14.33 -1.87
CA GLY A 346 -11.13 -13.35 -2.23
C GLY A 346 -11.19 -12.10 -1.36
N SER A 347 -10.03 -11.48 -1.20
CA SER A 347 -9.88 -10.21 -0.48
C SER A 347 -10.17 -8.97 -1.34
N GLY A 348 -10.42 -9.16 -2.65
CA GLY A 348 -10.50 -8.06 -3.62
C GLY A 348 -9.16 -7.39 -3.93
N HIS A 349 -8.04 -8.05 -3.59
CA HIS A 349 -6.70 -7.52 -3.80
C HIS A 349 -6.24 -7.74 -5.24
N THR A 350 -5.83 -8.95 -5.60
CA THR A 350 -5.31 -9.26 -6.94
C THR A 350 -5.64 -10.70 -7.30
N ASP A 351 -6.26 -10.89 -8.46
CA ASP A 351 -6.59 -12.22 -8.98
C ASP A 351 -6.21 -12.34 -10.45
N ALA A 352 -5.81 -13.54 -10.85
CA ALA A 352 -5.30 -13.82 -12.19
C ALA A 352 -5.97 -15.03 -12.83
N ILE A 353 -6.13 -14.98 -14.15
CA ILE A 353 -6.45 -16.15 -14.98
C ILE A 353 -5.27 -16.48 -15.89
N VAL A 354 -5.02 -17.76 -16.09
CA VAL A 354 -4.11 -18.25 -17.14
C VAL A 354 -4.94 -18.96 -18.18
N THR A 355 -4.98 -18.43 -19.41
CA THR A 355 -5.80 -18.95 -20.51
C THR A 355 -5.29 -18.47 -21.86
N GLU A 356 -5.51 -19.25 -22.91
CA GLU A 356 -5.35 -18.85 -24.31
C GLU A 356 -6.71 -18.50 -24.96
N ASP A 357 -7.82 -18.66 -24.23
CA ASP A 357 -9.15 -18.24 -24.71
C ASP A 357 -9.39 -16.76 -24.38
N LEU A 358 -9.45 -15.94 -25.45
CA LEU A 358 -9.68 -14.50 -25.32
C LEU A 358 -11.06 -14.18 -24.66
N SER A 359 -12.08 -15.00 -24.93
CA SER A 359 -13.41 -14.81 -24.36
C SER A 359 -13.42 -15.05 -22.86
N ALA A 360 -12.75 -16.11 -22.40
CA ALA A 360 -12.56 -16.41 -20.99
C ALA A 360 -11.76 -15.30 -20.29
N ALA A 361 -10.67 -14.83 -20.92
CA ALA A 361 -9.84 -13.74 -20.40
C ALA A 361 -10.65 -12.44 -20.21
N GLN A 362 -11.39 -12.00 -21.25
CA GLN A 362 -12.21 -10.79 -21.19
C GLN A 362 -13.36 -10.90 -20.18
N ARG A 363 -13.95 -12.08 -20.08
CA ARG A 363 -15.00 -12.34 -19.10
C ARG A 363 -14.47 -12.30 -17.68
N PHE A 364 -13.33 -12.94 -17.40
CA PHE A 364 -12.66 -12.90 -16.09
C PHE A 364 -12.32 -11.45 -15.68
N GLN A 365 -11.72 -10.67 -16.57
CA GLN A 365 -11.38 -9.26 -16.30
C GLN A 365 -12.61 -8.39 -15.99
N ARG A 366 -13.77 -8.69 -16.57
CA ARG A 366 -15.00 -7.93 -16.35
C ARG A 366 -15.75 -8.34 -15.10
N GLU A 367 -15.74 -9.64 -14.76
CA GLU A 367 -16.59 -10.21 -13.73
C GLU A 367 -15.91 -10.38 -12.38
N VAL A 368 -14.57 -10.53 -12.34
CA VAL A 368 -13.81 -10.53 -11.09
C VAL A 368 -13.60 -9.10 -10.60
N ASP A 369 -14.14 -8.79 -9.43
CA ASP A 369 -14.13 -7.43 -8.85
C ASP A 369 -12.99 -7.24 -7.85
N SER A 370 -11.76 -7.47 -8.30
CA SER A 370 -10.54 -7.20 -7.52
C SER A 370 -9.88 -5.90 -7.94
N SER A 371 -9.02 -5.35 -7.08
CA SER A 371 -8.33 -4.09 -7.35
C SER A 371 -7.37 -4.21 -8.55
N SER A 372 -6.89 -5.43 -8.79
CA SER A 372 -6.08 -5.79 -9.96
C SER A 372 -6.53 -7.14 -10.50
N VAL A 373 -6.77 -7.23 -11.79
CA VAL A 373 -7.21 -8.46 -12.47
C VAL A 373 -6.31 -8.74 -13.66
N TYR A 374 -5.63 -9.87 -13.64
CA TYR A 374 -4.60 -10.21 -14.61
C TYR A 374 -5.00 -11.31 -15.56
N VAL A 375 -4.41 -11.27 -16.74
CA VAL A 375 -4.43 -12.38 -17.72
C VAL A 375 -2.98 -12.75 -18.01
N ASN A 376 -2.64 -14.02 -17.83
CA ASN A 376 -1.32 -14.59 -18.11
C ASN A 376 -0.15 -13.86 -17.40
N LEU A 377 -0.37 -13.44 -16.16
CA LEU A 377 0.63 -12.81 -15.29
C LEU A 377 0.48 -13.33 -13.85
N PRO A 378 1.59 -13.46 -13.09
CA PRO A 378 1.54 -13.80 -11.69
C PRO A 378 1.06 -12.62 -10.84
N THR A 379 0.31 -12.90 -9.77
CA THR A 379 -0.27 -11.89 -8.87
C THR A 379 0.76 -11.03 -8.14
N CYS A 380 2.00 -11.50 -8.02
CA CYS A 380 3.09 -10.77 -7.37
C CYS A 380 3.57 -9.50 -8.10
N PHE A 381 3.08 -9.22 -9.32
CA PHE A 381 3.25 -7.93 -9.99
C PHE A 381 2.39 -6.80 -9.40
N ALA A 382 1.57 -7.05 -8.39
CA ALA A 382 0.80 -6.01 -7.70
C ALA A 382 1.72 -5.10 -6.87
N ASP A 383 2.37 -4.17 -7.56
CA ASP A 383 3.37 -3.25 -7.04
C ASP A 383 3.39 -1.96 -7.86
N GLY A 384 3.58 -0.82 -7.19
CA GLY A 384 3.56 0.50 -7.84
C GLY A 384 4.70 0.71 -8.85
N PHE A 385 5.86 0.07 -8.67
CA PHE A 385 6.95 0.13 -9.66
C PHE A 385 6.60 -0.65 -10.92
N GLU A 386 6.08 -1.86 -10.75
CA GLU A 386 5.66 -2.72 -11.86
C GLU A 386 4.52 -2.07 -12.68
N TYR A 387 3.65 -1.28 -12.04
CA TYR A 387 2.58 -0.53 -12.70
C TYR A 387 3.05 0.79 -13.33
N GLY A 388 4.33 1.12 -13.21
CA GLY A 388 4.87 2.37 -13.74
C GLY A 388 4.51 3.61 -12.94
N LEU A 389 4.02 3.46 -11.70
CA LEU A 389 3.70 4.58 -10.81
C LEU A 389 4.97 5.17 -10.15
N GLY A 390 6.09 4.48 -10.23
CA GLY A 390 7.40 4.89 -9.70
C GLY A 390 7.53 4.83 -8.18
N ALA A 391 6.45 4.84 -7.44
CA ALA A 391 6.39 4.64 -5.99
C ALA A 391 4.94 4.46 -5.54
N GLU A 392 4.73 3.82 -4.38
CA GLU A 392 3.41 3.67 -3.77
C GLU A 392 3.43 3.88 -2.26
N ILE A 393 2.35 4.40 -1.71
CA ILE A 393 2.16 4.51 -0.27
C ILE A 393 1.57 3.23 0.32
N GLY A 394 1.00 2.38 -0.52
CA GLY A 394 0.37 1.11 -0.21
C GLY A 394 -0.63 0.71 -1.29
N ILE A 395 -1.31 -0.42 -1.07
CA ILE A 395 -2.35 -0.93 -1.96
C ILE A 395 -3.71 -0.73 -1.29
N SER A 396 -4.75 -0.46 -2.07
CA SER A 396 -6.12 -0.29 -1.58
C SER A 396 -7.08 -1.24 -2.29
N THR A 397 -7.91 -1.93 -1.52
CA THR A 397 -9.04 -2.70 -2.04
C THR A 397 -10.36 -1.94 -1.97
N ASN A 398 -10.34 -0.66 -1.56
CA ASN A 398 -11.52 0.16 -1.52
C ASN A 398 -12.09 0.38 -2.95
N ARG A 399 -13.41 0.44 -3.07
CA ARG A 399 -14.07 0.81 -4.33
C ARG A 399 -14.19 2.32 -4.50
N LEU A 400 -14.25 3.05 -3.40
CA LEU A 400 -14.35 4.51 -3.39
C LEU A 400 -12.95 5.11 -3.31
N HIS A 401 -12.67 6.07 -4.19
CA HIS A 401 -11.40 6.76 -4.38
C HIS A 401 -10.30 5.84 -4.95
N ALA A 402 -9.04 5.88 -4.41
CA ALA A 402 -7.93 5.08 -4.93
C ALA A 402 -8.14 3.57 -4.72
N ARG A 403 -7.93 2.79 -5.77
CA ARG A 403 -8.03 1.33 -5.79
C ARG A 403 -6.78 0.75 -6.45
N GLY A 404 -6.24 -0.37 -5.94
CA GLY A 404 -4.96 -0.93 -6.36
C GLY A 404 -3.76 -0.21 -5.71
N PRO A 405 -2.55 -0.31 -6.29
CA PRO A 405 -1.38 0.42 -5.84
C PRO A 405 -1.61 1.93 -5.84
N VAL A 406 -1.35 2.59 -4.71
CA VAL A 406 -1.66 4.02 -4.50
C VAL A 406 -0.39 4.84 -4.66
N GLY A 407 -0.14 5.31 -5.86
CA GLY A 407 0.93 6.24 -6.21
C GLY A 407 0.53 7.71 -6.01
N LEU A 408 1.26 8.63 -6.65
CA LEU A 408 1.04 10.07 -6.51
C LEU A 408 -0.38 10.51 -6.87
N GLU A 409 -0.95 9.99 -7.95
CA GLU A 409 -2.31 10.35 -8.37
C GLU A 409 -3.37 9.91 -7.37
N GLY A 410 -3.17 8.73 -6.73
CA GLY A 410 -4.07 8.21 -5.70
C GLY A 410 -4.09 9.06 -4.43
N LEU A 411 -3.09 9.93 -4.20
CA LEU A 411 -3.03 10.90 -3.12
C LEU A 411 -3.60 12.28 -3.51
N THR A 412 -4.36 12.35 -4.61
CA THR A 412 -4.97 13.57 -5.14
C THR A 412 -6.44 13.34 -5.46
N THR A 413 -7.17 14.40 -5.73
CA THR A 413 -8.54 14.35 -6.21
C THR A 413 -8.76 15.36 -7.34
N LEU A 414 -9.92 15.33 -7.97
CA LEU A 414 -10.30 16.24 -9.04
C LEU A 414 -11.34 17.25 -8.54
N LYS A 415 -11.13 18.54 -8.82
CA LYS A 415 -12.15 19.59 -8.64
C LYS A 415 -12.60 20.14 -9.99
N TRP A 416 -13.84 20.55 -10.10
CA TRP A 416 -14.35 21.20 -11.30
C TRP A 416 -13.80 22.61 -11.42
N VAL A 417 -13.36 22.97 -12.62
CA VAL A 417 -12.95 24.32 -13.01
C VAL A 417 -13.75 24.74 -14.23
N LEU A 418 -14.44 25.87 -14.10
CA LEU A 418 -15.34 26.38 -15.12
C LEU A 418 -14.90 27.79 -15.48
N ASN A 419 -14.81 28.07 -16.79
CA ASN A 419 -14.49 29.39 -17.32
C ASN A 419 -15.61 29.85 -18.25
N GLY A 420 -16.03 31.08 -18.09
CA GLY A 420 -17.09 31.71 -18.85
C GLY A 420 -16.73 33.16 -19.22
N GLU A 421 -17.60 33.78 -19.99
CA GLU A 421 -17.53 35.18 -20.46
C GLU A 421 -18.77 35.99 -19.99
N GLY A 422 -19.32 35.63 -18.82
CA GLY A 422 -20.50 36.32 -18.26
C GLY A 422 -21.83 35.61 -18.51
N GLN A 423 -21.83 34.35 -18.94
CA GLN A 423 -23.05 33.55 -19.09
C GLN A 423 -23.77 33.44 -17.73
N VAL A 424 -25.08 33.66 -17.76
CA VAL A 424 -25.96 33.50 -16.60
C VAL A 424 -26.88 32.30 -16.79
N ARG A 425 -27.37 31.75 -15.71
CA ARG A 425 -28.34 30.67 -15.72
C ARG A 425 -29.73 31.28 -15.87
N GLY A 426 -30.42 30.91 -16.98
CA GLY A 426 -31.81 31.31 -17.22
C GLY A 426 -32.82 30.39 -16.54
#